data_562349292334c1f3331c89743b348ac3
#
_entry.id   562349292334c1f3331c89743b348ac3
#
_cell.length_a   1.000
_cell.length_b   1.000
_cell.length_c   1.000
_cell.angle_alpha   90.00
_cell.angle_beta   90.00
_cell.angle_gamma   90.00
#
_symmetry.space_group_name_H-M   'P 1'
#
loop_
_entity.id
_entity.type
_entity.pdbx_description
1 polymer ?
#
loop_
_entity_poly.entity_id
_entity_poly.type
_entity_poly.pdbx_seq_one_letter_code
_entity_poly.pdbx_strand_id
1 'polypeptide(L)'
;VEFIVLAVLLARLEIVRIRENTKAVHEYTCVGRKQEGAQNGYGKREEKAVSDKVIGAGNSRLEKKLEENVTEKKKVALTFDDGPNSQYTPLLLKGLKERGVHATFFLMGKNIEGKEALVKQIQEEGHLIGNHTYNHVQLDKISKEVAKEEIETTNQKIFEITGVYPAWLRPPYGEWRKNLDFYVEMFPVLWDVDTLDWKSKNVDSIMKIVQSEVADGAVILMHDAYQSSVDAALQIVDLLMAEEYEFVTVEELILP
;
A
#
# COMPACT_ATOMS: atom_id res chain seq x y z
N VAL A 1 11.43 12.71 -23.33
CA VAL A 1 9.99 12.63 -22.99
C VAL A 1 9.42 11.29 -23.45
N GLU A 2 9.70 10.82 -24.66
CA GLU A 2 9.19 9.53 -25.19
C GLU A 2 9.68 8.30 -24.42
N PHE A 3 10.91 8.28 -23.89
CA PHE A 3 11.44 7.17 -23.11
C PHE A 3 10.78 7.01 -21.75
N ILE A 4 10.36 8.13 -21.14
CA ILE A 4 9.66 8.09 -19.84
C ILE A 4 8.23 7.58 -20.04
N VAL A 5 7.55 7.99 -21.10
CA VAL A 5 6.21 7.51 -21.45
C VAL A 5 6.20 6.01 -21.76
N LEU A 6 7.22 5.51 -22.44
CA LEU A 6 7.36 4.07 -22.74
C LEU A 6 7.64 3.25 -21.49
N ALA A 7 8.48 3.74 -20.56
CA ALA A 7 8.76 3.06 -19.30
C ALA A 7 7.50 3.00 -18.40
N VAL A 8 6.71 4.06 -18.35
CA VAL A 8 5.44 4.09 -17.63
C VAL A 8 4.41 3.15 -18.26
N LEU A 9 4.34 3.07 -19.59
CA LEU A 9 3.46 2.14 -20.30
C LEU A 9 3.86 0.67 -20.08
N LEU A 10 5.14 0.35 -20.04
CA LEU A 10 5.63 -1.01 -19.78
C LEU A 10 5.38 -1.43 -18.32
N ALA A 11 5.60 -0.54 -17.36
CA ALA A 11 5.26 -0.77 -15.96
C ALA A 11 3.74 -0.99 -15.78
N ARG A 12 2.89 -0.27 -16.54
CA ARG A 12 1.42 -0.47 -16.53
C ARG A 12 1.01 -1.84 -17.05
N LEU A 13 1.64 -2.35 -18.10
CA LEU A 13 1.35 -3.67 -18.65
C LEU A 13 1.73 -4.79 -17.65
N GLU A 14 2.81 -4.63 -16.90
CA GLU A 14 3.20 -5.57 -15.87
C GLU A 14 2.27 -5.53 -14.65
N ILE A 15 1.84 -4.35 -14.21
CA ILE A 15 0.88 -4.19 -13.10
C ILE A 15 -0.47 -4.84 -13.44
N VAL A 16 -0.98 -4.67 -14.66
CA VAL A 16 -2.22 -5.34 -15.12
C VAL A 16 -2.03 -6.86 -15.09
N ARG A 17 -0.87 -7.35 -15.51
CA ARG A 17 -0.54 -8.78 -15.52
C ARG A 17 -0.40 -9.37 -14.11
N ILE A 18 0.16 -8.60 -13.15
CA ILE A 18 0.26 -8.99 -11.74
C ILE A 18 -1.13 -9.02 -11.10
N ARG A 19 -2.01 -8.03 -11.39
CA ARG A 19 -3.38 -8.00 -10.90
C ARG A 19 -4.24 -9.17 -11.41
N GLU A 20 -4.04 -9.59 -12.64
CA GLU A 20 -4.73 -10.78 -13.17
C GLU A 20 -4.22 -12.07 -12.51
N ASN A 21 -2.92 -12.16 -12.23
CA ASN A 21 -2.35 -13.29 -11.51
C ASN A 21 -2.75 -13.33 -10.04
N THR A 22 -2.79 -12.20 -9.33
CA THR A 22 -3.26 -12.14 -7.93
C THR A 22 -4.74 -12.44 -7.79
N LYS A 23 -5.59 -12.03 -8.73
CA LYS A 23 -6.99 -12.45 -8.77
C LYS A 23 -7.14 -13.96 -9.01
N ALA A 24 -6.36 -14.52 -9.93
CA ALA A 24 -6.34 -15.96 -10.17
C ALA A 24 -5.90 -16.75 -8.93
N VAL A 25 -4.87 -16.28 -8.22
CA VAL A 25 -4.40 -16.90 -6.96
C VAL A 25 -5.46 -16.78 -5.86
N HIS A 26 -6.16 -15.66 -5.75
CA HIS A 26 -7.23 -15.48 -4.75
C HIS A 26 -8.45 -16.36 -5.05
N GLU A 27 -8.81 -16.53 -6.32
CA GLU A 27 -9.87 -17.47 -6.73
C GLU A 27 -9.45 -18.93 -6.49
N TYR A 28 -8.18 -19.30 -6.72
CA TYR A 28 -7.68 -20.65 -6.44
C TYR A 28 -7.62 -20.95 -4.93
N THR A 29 -7.31 -20.00 -4.07
CA THR A 29 -7.32 -20.19 -2.62
C THR A 29 -8.73 -20.32 -2.03
N CYS A 30 -9.73 -19.68 -2.63
CA CYS A 30 -11.13 -19.81 -2.22
C CYS A 30 -11.75 -21.15 -2.66
N VAL A 31 -11.30 -21.74 -3.76
CA VAL A 31 -11.78 -23.05 -4.26
C VAL A 31 -11.11 -24.23 -3.53
N GLY A 32 -9.85 -24.09 -3.10
CA GLY A 32 -9.09 -25.15 -2.44
C GLY A 32 -9.56 -25.53 -1.04
N ARG A 33 -10.42 -24.77 -0.39
CA ARG A 33 -10.97 -25.07 0.95
C ARG A 33 -12.23 -25.93 0.97
N LYS A 34 -12.73 -26.38 -0.17
CA LYS A 34 -13.98 -27.18 -0.25
C LYS A 34 -13.83 -28.63 -0.68
N GLN A 35 -12.61 -29.15 -0.86
CA GLN A 35 -12.45 -30.57 -1.21
C GLN A 35 -11.21 -31.19 -0.52
N GLU A 36 -11.34 -31.54 0.75
CA GLU A 36 -10.57 -32.62 1.36
C GLU A 36 -11.56 -33.67 1.85
N GLY A 37 -11.67 -34.72 1.10
CA GLY A 37 -12.43 -35.91 1.45
C GLY A 37 -12.63 -36.86 0.28
N ALA A 38 -11.62 -37.62 -0.11
CA ALA A 38 -11.75 -39.03 -0.53
C ALA A 38 -10.45 -39.57 -1.13
N GLN A 39 -10.18 -40.75 -0.73
CA GLN A 39 -9.03 -41.65 -0.82
C GLN A 39 -8.65 -42.21 -2.20
N ASN A 40 -7.38 -42.74 -2.21
CA ASN A 40 -6.84 -43.91 -2.94
C ASN A 40 -6.39 -43.71 -4.41
N GLY A 41 -5.11 -43.96 -4.71
CA GLY A 41 -4.50 -45.24 -4.78
C GLY A 41 -3.68 -45.41 -6.07
N TYR A 42 -2.48 -45.98 -5.98
CA TYR A 42 -1.68 -46.69 -6.96
C TYR A 42 -0.86 -45.97 -8.04
N GLY A 43 0.45 -46.26 -8.05
CA GLY A 43 1.24 -46.51 -9.25
C GLY A 43 2.70 -46.13 -9.18
N LYS A 44 3.55 -47.06 -8.72
CA LYS A 44 5.03 -47.02 -8.89
C LYS A 44 5.44 -47.05 -10.38
N ARG A 45 6.46 -46.32 -10.74
CA ARG A 45 7.48 -46.78 -11.69
C ARG A 45 8.83 -46.14 -11.39
N GLU A 46 9.79 -47.04 -11.16
CA GLU A 46 11.22 -46.79 -11.10
C GLU A 46 11.78 -46.59 -12.52
N GLU A 47 12.74 -45.67 -12.67
CA GLU A 47 13.81 -45.86 -13.65
C GLU A 47 15.12 -45.24 -13.14
N LYS A 48 16.18 -45.99 -13.45
CA LYS A 48 17.52 -46.07 -12.92
C LYS A 48 18.46 -44.93 -13.30
N ALA A 49 19.41 -44.76 -12.40
CA ALA A 49 20.61 -43.95 -12.45
C ALA A 49 21.51 -44.18 -13.67
N VAL A 50 22.22 -43.11 -14.06
CA VAL A 50 23.64 -43.21 -14.53
C VAL A 50 24.42 -42.10 -13.86
N SER A 51 25.49 -42.48 -13.24
CA SER A 51 26.46 -41.68 -12.54
C SER A 51 27.39 -40.92 -13.51
N ASP A 52 27.74 -39.68 -13.16
CA ASP A 52 29.10 -39.25 -13.38
C ASP A 52 29.58 -38.36 -12.22
N LYS A 53 30.75 -38.68 -11.81
CA LYS A 53 31.43 -38.33 -10.59
C LYS A 53 32.45 -37.21 -10.88
N VAL A 54 32.61 -36.33 -9.89
CA VAL A 54 33.88 -35.67 -9.50
C VAL A 54 34.05 -34.18 -9.84
N ILE A 55 34.28 -33.48 -8.76
CA ILE A 55 35.02 -32.25 -8.44
C ILE A 55 34.14 -31.03 -8.12
N GLY A 56 34.15 -30.64 -6.83
CA GLY A 56 33.65 -29.35 -6.37
C GLY A 56 32.97 -29.30 -4.99
N ALA A 57 33.36 -30.16 -4.08
CA ALA A 57 32.88 -30.09 -2.69
C ALA A 57 33.71 -29.06 -1.90
N GLY A 58 33.25 -27.82 -1.86
CA GLY A 58 33.88 -26.79 -1.03
C GLY A 58 33.02 -25.52 -0.82
N ASN A 59 32.31 -25.06 -1.83
CA ASN A 59 31.59 -23.77 -1.74
C ASN A 59 30.08 -23.86 -1.52
N SER A 60 29.44 -24.98 -1.80
CA SER A 60 27.97 -25.07 -1.75
C SER A 60 27.37 -25.01 -0.35
N ARG A 61 28.18 -25.30 0.69
CA ARG A 61 27.68 -25.30 2.08
C ARG A 61 27.75 -23.93 2.74
N LEU A 62 28.63 -23.05 2.26
CA LEU A 62 28.72 -21.65 2.69
C LEU A 62 27.71 -20.79 1.95
N GLU A 63 27.50 -21.02 0.66
CA GLU A 63 26.48 -20.34 -0.15
C GLU A 63 25.07 -20.72 0.33
N LYS A 64 24.76 -22.00 0.55
CA LYS A 64 23.49 -22.43 1.16
C LYS A 64 23.25 -21.85 2.56
N LYS A 65 24.30 -21.61 3.36
CA LYS A 65 24.17 -21.04 4.70
C LYS A 65 23.97 -19.52 4.68
N LEU A 66 24.31 -18.85 3.56
CA LEU A 66 24.03 -17.42 3.32
C LEU A 66 22.64 -17.21 2.71
N GLU A 67 22.12 -18.17 1.95
CA GLU A 67 20.75 -18.13 1.41
C GLU A 67 19.67 -18.56 2.43
N GLU A 68 20.04 -19.31 3.47
CA GLU A 68 19.08 -19.85 4.44
C GLU A 68 18.63 -18.85 5.54
N ASN A 69 19.03 -17.56 5.51
CA ASN A 69 18.69 -16.60 6.57
C ASN A 69 18.29 -15.20 6.11
N VAL A 70 17.78 -15.05 4.90
CA VAL A 70 16.99 -13.86 4.54
C VAL A 70 15.52 -14.24 4.64
N THR A 71 15.01 -14.33 5.86
CA THR A 71 13.55 -14.22 6.02
C THR A 71 13.16 -12.83 5.56
N GLU A 72 12.47 -12.74 4.44
CA GLU A 72 11.87 -11.47 4.02
C GLU A 72 11.04 -10.94 5.18
N LYS A 73 11.33 -9.70 5.60
CA LYS A 73 10.53 -9.05 6.64
C LYS A 73 9.12 -8.87 6.14
N LYS A 74 8.16 -9.09 7.01
CA LYS A 74 6.78 -8.74 6.72
C LYS A 74 6.69 -7.24 6.44
N LYS A 75 5.91 -6.85 5.44
CA LYS A 75 5.74 -5.44 5.06
C LYS A 75 4.34 -4.95 5.38
N VAL A 76 4.21 -3.67 5.68
CA VAL A 76 2.93 -3.01 5.92
C VAL A 76 2.99 -1.56 5.43
N ALA A 77 1.90 -1.08 4.83
CA ALA A 77 1.76 0.32 4.46
C ALA A 77 0.79 1.01 5.41
N LEU A 78 1.28 1.98 6.18
CA LEU A 78 0.45 2.86 6.99
C LEU A 78 0.01 4.05 6.15
N THR A 79 -1.30 4.31 6.08
CA THR A 79 -1.85 5.32 5.19
C THR A 79 -2.82 6.24 5.92
N PHE A 80 -2.83 7.52 5.53
CA PHE A 80 -3.64 8.56 6.15
C PHE A 80 -4.45 9.32 5.10
N ASP A 81 -5.77 9.36 5.29
CA ASP A 81 -6.70 10.05 4.42
C ASP A 81 -7.10 11.42 4.99
N ASP A 82 -7.73 12.26 4.17
CA ASP A 82 -8.32 13.55 4.48
C ASP A 82 -7.36 14.71 4.81
N GLY A 83 -6.07 14.45 4.91
CA GLY A 83 -5.06 15.49 5.19
C GLY A 83 -4.91 16.56 4.08
N PRO A 84 -4.03 17.55 4.31
CA PRO A 84 -3.29 17.79 5.54
C PRO A 84 -4.12 18.52 6.60
N ASN A 85 -3.92 18.17 7.87
CA ASN A 85 -4.50 18.85 9.02
C ASN A 85 -3.44 19.71 9.72
N SER A 86 -3.73 20.99 9.95
CA SER A 86 -2.73 21.92 10.52
C SER A 86 -2.28 21.60 11.95
N GLN A 87 -3.09 20.85 12.71
CA GLN A 87 -2.81 20.50 14.09
C GLN A 87 -2.17 19.10 14.20
N TYR A 88 -2.73 18.11 13.51
CA TYR A 88 -2.40 16.70 13.74
C TYR A 88 -1.36 16.14 12.78
N THR A 89 -1.36 16.57 11.51
CA THR A 89 -0.34 16.13 10.56
C THR A 89 1.09 16.45 11.02
N PRO A 90 1.41 17.64 11.57
CA PRO A 90 2.76 17.91 12.10
C PRO A 90 3.16 17.02 13.27
N LEU A 91 2.21 16.68 14.16
CA LEU A 91 2.46 15.78 15.28
C LEU A 91 2.76 14.36 14.79
N LEU A 92 1.99 13.92 13.81
CA LEU A 92 2.16 12.62 13.18
C LEU A 92 3.53 12.52 12.47
N LEU A 93 3.88 13.50 11.63
CA LEU A 93 5.16 13.55 10.92
C LEU A 93 6.35 13.49 11.90
N LYS A 94 6.28 14.28 12.97
CA LYS A 94 7.31 14.24 14.02
C LYS A 94 7.47 12.82 14.60
N GLY A 95 6.37 12.17 14.96
CA GLY A 95 6.39 10.84 15.55
C GLY A 95 6.87 9.74 14.59
N LEU A 96 6.51 9.82 13.31
CA LEU A 96 6.98 8.92 12.27
C LEU A 96 8.49 9.09 12.03
N LYS A 97 8.96 10.35 11.97
CA LYS A 97 10.37 10.68 11.80
C LYS A 97 11.24 10.16 12.96
N GLU A 98 10.78 10.30 14.20
CA GLU A 98 11.46 9.77 15.38
C GLU A 98 11.64 8.24 15.35
N ARG A 99 10.78 7.55 14.59
CA ARG A 99 10.81 6.09 14.40
C ARG A 99 11.46 5.64 13.08
N GLY A 100 11.83 6.60 12.22
CA GLY A 100 12.41 6.31 10.90
C GLY A 100 11.43 5.60 9.96
N VAL A 101 10.14 5.89 10.06
CA VAL A 101 9.06 5.25 9.30
C VAL A 101 8.51 6.18 8.24
N HIS A 102 8.35 5.67 7.03
CA HIS A 102 7.62 6.35 5.95
C HIS A 102 6.18 5.83 5.86
N ALA A 103 5.28 6.70 5.43
CA ALA A 103 3.86 6.42 5.27
C ALA A 103 3.33 7.02 3.96
N THR A 104 2.06 6.77 3.65
CA THR A 104 1.39 7.38 2.50
C THR A 104 0.26 8.28 2.96
N PHE A 105 0.20 9.49 2.42
CA PHE A 105 -0.82 10.49 2.72
C PHE A 105 -1.67 10.74 1.49
N PHE A 106 -2.97 10.41 1.55
CA PHE A 106 -3.94 10.71 0.51
C PHE A 106 -4.63 12.04 0.82
N LEU A 107 -4.18 13.09 0.15
CA LEU A 107 -4.58 14.46 0.46
C LEU A 107 -5.83 14.91 -0.28
N MET A 108 -6.73 15.59 0.43
CA MET A 108 -7.85 16.30 -0.16
C MET A 108 -7.40 17.66 -0.71
N GLY A 109 -7.71 17.95 -1.97
CA GLY A 109 -7.27 19.18 -2.63
C GLY A 109 -7.68 20.47 -1.89
N LYS A 110 -8.91 20.52 -1.36
CA LYS A 110 -9.40 21.69 -0.59
C LYS A 110 -8.65 21.91 0.72
N ASN A 111 -8.04 20.86 1.29
CA ASN A 111 -7.32 20.95 2.55
C ASN A 111 -5.87 21.41 2.38
N ILE A 112 -5.38 21.49 1.16
CA ILE A 112 -4.00 21.93 0.83
C ILE A 112 -3.86 23.45 1.00
N GLU A 113 -4.90 24.22 0.66
CA GLU A 113 -4.84 25.69 0.67
C GLU A 113 -4.45 26.23 2.04
N GLY A 114 -3.40 27.08 2.04
CA GLY A 114 -2.79 27.64 3.26
C GLY A 114 -1.94 26.65 4.07
N LYS A 115 -1.69 25.44 3.53
CA LYS A 115 -0.86 24.40 4.16
C LYS A 115 0.20 23.85 3.20
N GLU A 116 0.57 24.62 2.19
CA GLU A 116 1.55 24.23 1.17
C GLU A 116 2.89 23.82 1.79
N ALA A 117 3.34 24.52 2.83
CA ALA A 117 4.57 24.18 3.55
C ALA A 117 4.47 22.80 4.22
N LEU A 118 3.28 22.41 4.71
CA LEU A 118 3.06 21.11 5.33
C LEU A 118 3.04 19.99 4.27
N VAL A 119 2.44 20.21 3.11
CA VAL A 119 2.50 19.28 1.97
C VAL A 119 3.95 19.08 1.52
N LYS A 120 4.71 20.16 1.45
CA LYS A 120 6.14 20.13 1.13
C LYS A 120 6.92 19.31 2.16
N GLN A 121 6.64 19.50 3.45
CA GLN A 121 7.26 18.73 4.54
C GLN A 121 6.97 17.23 4.44
N ILE A 122 5.72 16.83 4.14
CA ILE A 122 5.36 15.42 3.93
C ILE A 122 6.28 14.80 2.87
N GLN A 123 6.47 15.47 1.73
CA GLN A 123 7.36 15.00 0.67
C GLN A 123 8.84 14.96 1.10
N GLU A 124 9.33 16.04 1.72
CA GLU A 124 10.75 16.18 2.11
C GLU A 124 11.16 15.18 3.20
N GLU A 125 10.21 14.71 3.99
CA GLU A 125 10.43 13.67 4.99
C GLU A 125 10.29 12.24 4.43
N GLY A 126 10.16 12.10 3.09
CA GLY A 126 10.19 10.81 2.40
C GLY A 126 8.86 10.07 2.36
N HIS A 127 7.76 10.71 2.76
CA HIS A 127 6.44 10.13 2.66
C HIS A 127 5.90 10.21 1.23
N LEU A 128 5.08 9.23 0.85
CA LEU A 128 4.36 9.24 -0.42
C LEU A 128 3.10 10.10 -0.30
N ILE A 129 2.84 10.92 -1.33
CA ILE A 129 1.62 11.71 -1.43
C ILE A 129 0.74 11.13 -2.53
N GLY A 130 -0.49 10.79 -2.18
CA GLY A 130 -1.57 10.40 -3.07
C GLY A 130 -2.70 11.43 -3.11
N ASN A 131 -3.62 11.21 -4.03
CA ASN A 131 -4.81 12.04 -4.23
C ASN A 131 -6.03 11.45 -3.51
N HIS A 132 -6.84 12.29 -2.85
CA HIS A 132 -8.11 11.91 -2.22
C HIS A 132 -9.29 12.76 -2.69
N THR A 133 -9.29 13.14 -3.98
CA THR A 133 -10.19 14.10 -4.63
C THR A 133 -10.11 15.52 -4.03
N TYR A 134 -10.79 16.48 -4.65
CA TYR A 134 -10.75 17.84 -4.15
C TYR A 134 -11.69 18.05 -2.95
N ASN A 135 -12.95 17.62 -3.08
CA ASN A 135 -14.00 17.83 -2.08
C ASN A 135 -14.42 16.59 -1.29
N HIS A 136 -13.70 15.45 -1.43
CA HIS A 136 -14.10 14.17 -0.84
C HIS A 136 -15.44 13.66 -1.40
N VAL A 137 -15.62 13.75 -2.71
CA VAL A 137 -16.85 13.33 -3.39
C VAL A 137 -16.87 11.83 -3.62
N GLN A 138 -18.06 11.23 -3.55
CA GLN A 138 -18.26 9.83 -3.90
C GLN A 138 -18.26 9.68 -5.44
N LEU A 139 -17.17 9.14 -5.98
CA LEU A 139 -16.87 9.15 -7.42
C LEU A 139 -17.88 8.38 -8.27
N ASP A 140 -18.57 7.39 -7.71
CA ASP A 140 -19.62 6.62 -8.39
C ASP A 140 -20.98 7.35 -8.49
N LYS A 141 -21.17 8.45 -7.78
CA LYS A 141 -22.42 9.26 -7.74
C LYS A 141 -22.39 10.51 -8.61
N ILE A 142 -21.25 10.84 -9.20
CA ILE A 142 -21.07 12.06 -10.01
C ILE A 142 -20.76 11.71 -11.46
N SER A 143 -20.83 12.70 -12.38
CA SER A 143 -20.44 12.49 -13.77
C SER A 143 -18.92 12.24 -13.88
N LYS A 144 -18.49 11.67 -14.99
CA LYS A 144 -17.06 11.41 -15.25
C LYS A 144 -16.25 12.69 -15.37
N GLU A 145 -16.85 13.73 -15.95
CA GLU A 145 -16.25 15.03 -16.14
C GLU A 145 -15.98 15.71 -14.79
N VAL A 146 -16.96 15.67 -13.89
CA VAL A 146 -16.82 16.18 -12.52
C VAL A 146 -15.80 15.34 -11.73
N ALA A 147 -15.84 14.00 -11.86
CA ALA A 147 -14.86 13.13 -11.20
C ALA A 147 -13.43 13.42 -11.68
N LYS A 148 -13.26 13.65 -13.00
CA LYS A 148 -11.98 14.04 -13.57
C LYS A 148 -11.50 15.39 -13.00
N GLU A 149 -12.37 16.40 -12.96
CA GLU A 149 -12.06 17.73 -12.43
C GLU A 149 -11.63 17.66 -10.95
N GLU A 150 -12.33 16.90 -10.11
CA GLU A 150 -12.00 16.67 -8.70
C GLU A 150 -10.60 16.06 -8.51
N ILE A 151 -10.24 15.12 -9.37
CA ILE A 151 -8.95 14.45 -9.34
C ILE A 151 -7.85 15.35 -9.91
N GLU A 152 -8.05 15.92 -11.10
CA GLU A 152 -7.02 16.74 -11.77
C GLU A 152 -6.71 18.02 -11.01
N THR A 153 -7.71 18.67 -10.41
CA THR A 153 -7.50 19.87 -9.59
C THR A 153 -6.64 19.57 -8.38
N THR A 154 -6.85 18.43 -7.73
CA THR A 154 -6.02 17.99 -6.60
C THR A 154 -4.60 17.63 -7.06
N ASN A 155 -4.47 16.90 -8.16
CA ASN A 155 -3.16 16.57 -8.74
C ASN A 155 -2.35 17.82 -9.07
N GLN A 156 -2.98 18.82 -9.69
CA GLN A 156 -2.33 20.07 -10.05
C GLN A 156 -1.83 20.82 -8.80
N LYS A 157 -2.63 20.90 -7.73
CA LYS A 157 -2.21 21.54 -6.48
C LYS A 157 -1.02 20.82 -5.84
N ILE A 158 -1.03 19.49 -5.81
CA ILE A 158 0.09 18.71 -5.28
C ILE A 158 1.34 18.95 -6.13
N PHE A 159 1.22 18.92 -7.47
CA PHE A 159 2.32 19.15 -8.39
C PHE A 159 2.94 20.56 -8.24
N GLU A 160 2.13 21.60 -8.10
CA GLU A 160 2.60 22.98 -7.91
C GLU A 160 3.49 23.15 -6.67
N ILE A 161 3.26 22.33 -5.65
CA ILE A 161 4.01 22.38 -4.38
C ILE A 161 5.24 21.44 -4.43
N THR A 162 5.06 20.25 -4.95
CA THR A 162 6.04 19.16 -4.83
C THR A 162 6.91 18.98 -6.08
N GLY A 163 6.44 19.47 -7.23
CA GLY A 163 7.03 19.20 -8.55
C GLY A 163 6.78 17.77 -9.06
N VAL A 164 5.97 16.97 -8.35
CA VAL A 164 5.67 15.58 -8.71
C VAL A 164 4.16 15.39 -8.83
N TYR A 165 3.70 14.84 -9.96
CA TYR A 165 2.31 14.41 -10.11
C TYR A 165 2.08 13.13 -9.31
N PRO A 166 1.05 13.07 -8.43
CA PRO A 166 0.73 11.84 -7.73
C PRO A 166 0.24 10.77 -8.71
N ALA A 167 0.74 9.56 -8.58
CA ALA A 167 0.30 8.41 -9.36
C ALA A 167 -0.83 7.62 -8.66
N TRP A 168 -0.96 7.78 -7.35
CA TRP A 168 -1.84 7.01 -6.50
C TRP A 168 -3.06 7.82 -6.07
N LEU A 169 -4.23 7.18 -6.15
CA LEU A 169 -5.51 7.76 -5.71
C LEU A 169 -6.18 6.82 -4.72
N ARG A 170 -6.64 7.34 -3.60
CA ARG A 170 -7.64 6.63 -2.79
C ARG A 170 -9.00 7.25 -3.05
N PRO A 171 -9.95 6.48 -3.63
CA PRO A 171 -11.29 7.00 -3.86
C PRO A 171 -12.01 7.16 -2.51
N PRO A 172 -12.67 8.31 -2.26
CA PRO A 172 -13.50 8.49 -1.07
C PRO A 172 -14.50 7.34 -0.91
N TYR A 173 -14.69 6.89 0.34
CA TYR A 173 -15.58 5.76 0.69
C TYR A 173 -15.20 4.41 0.07
N GLY A 174 -14.03 4.30 -0.57
CA GLY A 174 -13.61 3.10 -1.31
C GLY A 174 -14.32 2.88 -2.65
N GLU A 175 -15.13 3.84 -3.08
CA GLU A 175 -16.00 3.70 -4.26
C GLU A 175 -15.28 4.14 -5.54
N TRP A 176 -14.82 3.15 -6.30
CA TRP A 176 -14.15 3.35 -7.60
C TRP A 176 -14.98 2.83 -8.76
N ARG A 177 -15.13 3.66 -9.80
CA ARG A 177 -15.72 3.22 -11.08
C ARG A 177 -14.64 2.73 -12.03
N LYS A 178 -14.69 1.47 -12.44
CA LYS A 178 -13.75 0.89 -13.43
C LYS A 178 -13.66 1.67 -14.73
N ASN A 179 -14.72 2.40 -15.13
CA ASN A 179 -14.72 3.19 -16.34
C ASN A 179 -14.08 4.60 -16.19
N LEU A 180 -13.62 4.98 -15.00
CA LEU A 180 -12.79 6.16 -14.79
C LEU A 180 -11.34 5.91 -15.21
N ASP A 181 -10.89 4.64 -15.29
CA ASP A 181 -9.54 4.28 -15.70
C ASP A 181 -9.15 4.84 -17.08
N PHE A 182 -10.14 5.13 -17.93
CA PHE A 182 -9.93 5.75 -19.25
C PHE A 182 -9.89 7.28 -19.24
N TYR A 183 -10.24 7.90 -18.11
CA TYR A 183 -10.36 9.35 -17.97
C TYR A 183 -9.26 9.98 -17.14
N VAL A 184 -8.70 9.21 -16.22
CA VAL A 184 -7.61 9.66 -15.32
C VAL A 184 -6.52 8.61 -15.26
N GLU A 185 -5.28 9.06 -15.36
CA GLU A 185 -4.10 8.18 -15.30
C GLU A 185 -3.63 8.02 -13.86
N MET A 186 -4.41 7.30 -13.03
CA MET A 186 -4.08 7.07 -11.63
C MET A 186 -4.36 5.62 -11.21
N PHE A 187 -3.61 5.14 -10.23
CA PHE A 187 -3.79 3.82 -9.63
C PHE A 187 -4.65 3.93 -8.38
N PRO A 188 -5.87 3.36 -8.38
CA PRO A 188 -6.71 3.35 -7.19
C PRO A 188 -6.13 2.39 -6.14
N VAL A 189 -6.02 2.87 -4.89
CA VAL A 189 -5.57 2.10 -3.73
C VAL A 189 -6.68 2.06 -2.69
N LEU A 190 -7.08 0.87 -2.30
CA LEU A 190 -7.97 0.62 -1.16
C LEU A 190 -7.16 0.25 0.09
N TRP A 191 -7.75 -0.46 1.01
CA TRP A 191 -7.14 -0.89 2.26
C TRP A 191 -7.55 -2.31 2.61
N ASP A 192 -6.76 -2.96 3.45
CA ASP A 192 -7.03 -4.27 4.00
C ASP A 192 -7.55 -4.16 5.44
N VAL A 193 -7.07 -3.16 6.20
CA VAL A 193 -7.46 -2.90 7.58
C VAL A 193 -8.07 -1.50 7.70
N ASP A 194 -9.38 -1.42 7.99
CA ASP A 194 -10.04 -0.17 8.38
C ASP A 194 -10.02 -0.03 9.89
N THR A 195 -9.20 0.87 10.40
CA THR A 195 -9.04 1.06 11.85
C THR A 195 -10.27 1.67 12.53
N LEU A 196 -11.22 2.21 11.77
CA LEU A 196 -12.39 2.94 12.25
C LEU A 196 -12.03 4.08 13.24
N ASP A 197 -10.84 4.67 13.08
CA ASP A 197 -10.32 5.73 13.93
C ASP A 197 -11.20 6.99 13.89
N TRP A 198 -11.70 7.34 12.70
CA TRP A 198 -12.65 8.43 12.47
C TRP A 198 -13.95 8.28 13.26
N LYS A 199 -14.36 7.05 13.52
CA LYS A 199 -15.61 6.71 14.20
C LYS A 199 -15.43 6.52 15.69
N SER A 200 -14.47 5.69 16.09
CA SER A 200 -14.24 5.31 17.48
C SER A 200 -13.57 6.42 18.29
N LYS A 201 -12.64 7.14 17.68
CA LYS A 201 -11.78 8.15 18.33
C LYS A 201 -11.18 7.64 19.65
N ASN A 202 -10.88 6.34 19.67
CA ASN A 202 -10.42 5.63 20.87
C ASN A 202 -9.23 4.74 20.51
N VAL A 203 -8.09 5.00 21.15
CA VAL A 203 -6.82 4.31 20.87
C VAL A 203 -6.95 2.80 21.06
N ASP A 204 -7.53 2.35 22.17
CA ASP A 204 -7.65 0.91 22.47
C ASP A 204 -8.49 0.16 21.44
N SER A 205 -9.55 0.82 20.92
CA SER A 205 -10.42 0.25 19.89
C SER A 205 -9.66 0.12 18.56
N ILE A 206 -8.91 1.14 18.18
CA ILE A 206 -8.06 1.14 16.99
C ILE A 206 -7.00 0.02 17.08
N MET A 207 -6.28 -0.04 18.19
CA MET A 207 -5.24 -1.04 18.43
C MET A 207 -5.79 -2.47 18.35
N LYS A 208 -6.97 -2.73 18.90
CA LYS A 208 -7.62 -4.06 18.82
C LYS A 208 -7.91 -4.48 17.38
N ILE A 209 -8.38 -3.57 16.55
CA ILE A 209 -8.65 -3.86 15.12
C ILE A 209 -7.34 -4.24 14.44
N VAL A 210 -6.30 -3.40 14.56
CA VAL A 210 -5.02 -3.66 13.92
C VAL A 210 -4.42 -4.99 14.37
N GLN A 211 -4.40 -5.28 15.68
CA GLN A 211 -3.89 -6.55 16.22
C GLN A 211 -4.64 -7.79 15.70
N SER A 212 -5.93 -7.63 15.36
CA SER A 212 -6.74 -8.77 14.90
C SER A 212 -6.71 -8.96 13.38
N GLU A 213 -6.41 -7.92 12.61
CA GLU A 213 -6.61 -7.93 11.14
C GLU A 213 -5.32 -7.74 10.34
N VAL A 214 -4.25 -7.18 10.95
CA VAL A 214 -3.01 -6.92 10.23
C VAL A 214 -2.34 -8.23 9.79
N ALA A 215 -1.88 -8.23 8.54
CA ALA A 215 -1.12 -9.31 7.94
C ALA A 215 0.03 -8.76 7.10
N ASP A 216 0.93 -9.63 6.66
CA ASP A 216 1.97 -9.27 5.72
C ASP A 216 1.36 -8.75 4.41
N GLY A 217 1.87 -7.62 3.93
CA GLY A 217 1.37 -6.93 2.75
C GLY A 217 0.13 -6.05 2.98
N ALA A 218 -0.32 -5.88 4.24
CA ALA A 218 -1.52 -5.11 4.53
C ALA A 218 -1.35 -3.60 4.34
N VAL A 219 -2.38 -2.96 3.80
CA VAL A 219 -2.57 -1.51 3.75
C VAL A 219 -3.52 -1.10 4.87
N ILE A 220 -3.04 -0.30 5.82
CA ILE A 220 -3.82 0.17 6.98
C ILE A 220 -4.36 1.57 6.69
N LEU A 221 -5.69 1.72 6.79
CA LEU A 221 -6.39 3.00 6.68
C LEU A 221 -6.50 3.68 8.04
N MET A 222 -6.04 4.92 8.09
CA MET A 222 -6.21 5.87 9.19
C MET A 222 -6.51 7.28 8.65
N HIS A 223 -6.72 8.22 9.57
CA HIS A 223 -6.92 9.64 9.25
C HIS A 223 -6.05 10.50 10.19
N ASP A 224 -5.46 11.57 9.69
CA ASP A 224 -4.67 12.52 10.50
C ASP A 224 -5.52 13.67 11.05
N ALA A 225 -6.75 13.36 11.47
CA ALA A 225 -7.76 14.34 11.84
C ALA A 225 -8.04 14.45 13.36
N TYR A 226 -7.48 13.54 14.17
CA TYR A 226 -7.75 13.48 15.61
C TYR A 226 -6.48 13.13 16.40
N GLN A 227 -6.40 13.61 17.65
CA GLN A 227 -5.30 13.23 18.55
C GLN A 227 -5.25 11.72 18.78
N SER A 228 -6.41 11.09 18.97
CA SER A 228 -6.47 9.62 19.13
C SER A 228 -5.96 8.84 17.94
N SER A 229 -6.13 9.36 16.70
CA SER A 229 -5.57 8.75 15.50
C SER A 229 -4.04 8.85 15.48
N VAL A 230 -3.49 10.02 15.84
CA VAL A 230 -2.03 10.21 15.95
C VAL A 230 -1.46 9.28 17.02
N ASP A 231 -2.05 9.26 18.22
CA ASP A 231 -1.57 8.43 19.33
C ASP A 231 -1.62 6.94 18.99
N ALA A 232 -2.71 6.50 18.33
CA ALA A 232 -2.86 5.12 17.88
C ALA A 232 -1.86 4.78 16.75
N ALA A 233 -1.68 5.67 15.77
CA ALA A 233 -0.74 5.44 14.67
C ALA A 233 0.69 5.20 15.18
N LEU A 234 1.15 6.00 16.14
CA LEU A 234 2.48 5.83 16.71
C LEU A 234 2.60 4.56 17.55
N GLN A 235 1.55 4.15 18.25
CA GLN A 235 1.51 2.86 18.96
C GLN A 235 1.47 1.67 17.98
N ILE A 236 0.76 1.78 16.85
CA ILE A 236 0.77 0.78 15.79
C ILE A 236 2.18 0.60 15.23
N VAL A 237 2.89 1.73 14.98
CA VAL A 237 4.28 1.66 14.52
C VAL A 237 5.15 0.93 15.53
N ASP A 238 5.09 1.33 16.80
CA ASP A 238 5.90 0.69 17.86
C ASP A 238 5.59 -0.81 18.01
N LEU A 239 4.30 -1.20 17.94
CA LEU A 239 3.86 -2.58 18.02
C LEU A 239 4.39 -3.41 16.84
N LEU A 240 4.15 -2.96 15.61
CA LEU A 240 4.47 -3.74 14.42
C LEU A 240 5.97 -3.79 14.16
N MET A 241 6.73 -2.75 14.52
CA MET A 241 8.19 -2.82 14.51
C MET A 241 8.72 -3.88 15.49
N ALA A 242 8.11 -4.01 16.66
CA ALA A 242 8.46 -5.07 17.62
C ALA A 242 8.10 -6.48 17.12
N GLU A 243 7.14 -6.60 16.20
CA GLU A 243 6.76 -7.84 15.51
C GLU A 243 7.52 -8.05 14.19
N GLU A 244 8.61 -7.28 13.97
CA GLU A 244 9.51 -7.34 12.82
C GLU A 244 8.87 -6.95 11.47
N TYR A 245 7.79 -6.17 11.47
CA TYR A 245 7.26 -5.56 10.26
C TYR A 245 8.16 -4.40 9.79
N GLU A 246 8.32 -4.29 8.47
CA GLU A 246 8.89 -3.14 7.78
C GLU A 246 7.77 -2.24 7.30
N PHE A 247 7.83 -0.95 7.64
CA PHE A 247 6.90 0.04 7.13
C PHE A 247 7.39 0.57 5.79
N VAL A 248 6.54 0.47 4.79
CA VAL A 248 6.81 0.92 3.42
C VAL A 248 5.67 1.82 2.93
N THR A 249 5.91 2.61 1.90
CA THR A 249 4.83 3.32 1.20
C THR A 249 3.98 2.35 0.38
N VAL A 250 2.77 2.77 -0.04
CA VAL A 250 1.95 1.91 -0.93
C VAL A 250 2.64 1.64 -2.25
N GLU A 251 3.50 2.56 -2.73
CA GLU A 251 4.27 2.36 -3.95
C GLU A 251 5.30 1.25 -3.78
N GLU A 252 6.09 1.28 -2.71
CA GLU A 252 7.09 0.26 -2.39
C GLU A 252 6.46 -1.11 -2.05
N LEU A 253 5.21 -1.11 -1.55
CA LEU A 253 4.46 -2.35 -1.27
C LEU A 253 3.95 -3.01 -2.55
N ILE A 254 3.48 -2.21 -3.52
CA ILE A 254 2.81 -2.69 -4.73
C ILE A 254 3.80 -2.89 -5.89
N LEU A 255 4.89 -2.09 -5.91
CA LEU A 255 5.95 -2.11 -6.91
C LEU A 255 7.29 -2.42 -6.24
N PRO A 256 7.51 -3.65 -5.76
CA PRO A 256 8.72 -4.05 -5.06
C PRO A 256 9.96 -4.08 -5.96
#